data_563a923037e5967ce00d8f9006e75b3d
#
_entry.id   563a923037e5967ce00d8f9006e75b3d
#
_cell.length_a   1.000
_cell.length_b   1.000
_cell.length_c   1.000
_cell.angle_alpha   90.00
_cell.angle_beta   90.00
_cell.angle_gamma   90.00
#
_symmetry.space_group_name_H-M   'P 1'
#
loop_
_entity.id
_entity.type
_entity.pdbx_description
1 polymer ?
#
loop_
_entity_poly.entity_id
_entity_poly.type
_entity_poly.pdbx_seq_one_letter_code
_entity_poly.pdbx_strand_id
1 'polypeptide(L)'
;VEGYHDQAFVSRILCKLLGFCEFKGDNSKLDHFWRNFIPNYPKGGNLYKRLDMPQILYNDNFSIAIYVGNGGELIENLSDKLSNIDDLSTFFAFAIVADTDNNTPNEVAGKYHEGFKEYFSHFPTEVTESGNVTEGSPELETKAGIYILPDNSQQGVLDTLICDCGELVYPEYMQRAREYIDKFSEEDRKKKSLNWGPFDQQKAIIATVASVLQPGATNTVTIKCDDWISLETAEIPAIKTFTEFLRNLLKLETK
;
A
#
# COMPACT_ATOMS: atom_id res chain seq x y z
N VAL A 1 3.38 1.43 4.37
CA VAL A 1 2.49 0.29 4.09
C VAL A 1 2.94 -0.95 4.85
N GLU A 2 2.04 -1.89 5.13
CA GLU A 2 2.36 -3.09 5.91
C GLU A 2 3.18 -4.12 5.12
N GLY A 3 2.81 -4.38 3.87
CA GLY A 3 3.39 -5.45 3.07
C GLY A 3 3.77 -5.05 1.64
N TYR A 4 4.39 -6.01 0.94
CA TYR A 4 4.80 -5.82 -0.46
C TYR A 4 3.62 -5.78 -1.44
N HIS A 5 2.49 -6.43 -1.11
CA HIS A 5 1.26 -6.32 -1.90
C HIS A 5 0.71 -4.89 -1.85
N ASP A 6 0.69 -4.28 -0.66
CA ASP A 6 0.25 -2.90 -0.49
C ASP A 6 1.17 -1.92 -1.22
N GLN A 7 2.50 -2.16 -1.15
CA GLN A 7 3.47 -1.37 -1.91
C GLN A 7 3.18 -1.45 -3.41
N ALA A 8 2.93 -2.64 -3.93
CA ALA A 8 2.60 -2.85 -5.35
C ALA A 8 1.28 -2.14 -5.72
N PHE A 9 0.27 -2.24 -4.88
CA PHE A 9 -1.04 -1.61 -5.05
C PHE A 9 -0.91 -0.07 -5.09
N VAL A 10 -0.34 0.53 -4.03
CA VAL A 10 -0.16 1.99 -3.95
C VAL A 10 0.68 2.50 -5.12
N SER A 11 1.78 1.81 -5.45
CA SER A 11 2.62 2.14 -6.59
C SER A 11 1.83 2.11 -7.91
N ARG A 12 0.99 1.09 -8.10
CA ARG A 12 0.20 0.95 -9.32
C ARG A 12 -0.84 2.06 -9.46
N ILE A 13 -1.53 2.42 -8.38
CA ILE A 13 -2.45 3.58 -8.34
C ILE A 13 -1.71 4.87 -8.73
N LEU A 14 -0.58 5.15 -8.08
CA LEU A 14 0.22 6.34 -8.38
C LEU A 14 0.66 6.38 -9.84
N CYS A 15 1.13 5.26 -10.39
CA CYS A 15 1.61 5.21 -11.77
C CYS A 15 0.47 5.26 -12.80
N LYS A 16 -0.60 4.48 -12.61
CA LYS A 16 -1.65 4.33 -13.62
C LYS A 16 -2.69 5.44 -13.58
N LEU A 17 -3.05 5.93 -12.38
CA LEU A 17 -4.16 6.86 -12.20
C LEU A 17 -3.70 8.29 -11.86
N LEU A 18 -2.48 8.46 -11.33
CA LEU A 18 -1.99 9.75 -10.88
C LEU A 18 -0.74 10.25 -11.62
N GLY A 19 -0.26 9.51 -12.63
CA GLY A 19 0.78 9.95 -13.55
C GLY A 19 2.21 9.95 -12.98
N PHE A 20 2.46 9.19 -11.92
CA PHE A 20 3.81 8.99 -11.41
C PHE A 20 4.60 7.95 -12.23
N CYS A 21 5.92 8.07 -12.20
CA CYS A 21 6.85 7.12 -12.79
C CYS A 21 7.69 6.43 -11.69
N GLU A 22 7.97 5.15 -11.86
CA GLU A 22 8.85 4.42 -10.96
C GLU A 22 10.32 4.80 -11.22
N PHE A 23 11.06 5.09 -10.16
CA PHE A 23 12.50 5.32 -10.24
C PHE A 23 13.23 4.00 -10.48
N LYS A 24 13.93 3.90 -11.61
CA LYS A 24 14.70 2.72 -12.05
C LYS A 24 16.21 3.01 -12.16
N GLY A 25 16.65 4.11 -11.57
CA GLY A 25 18.03 4.55 -11.62
C GLY A 25 18.92 3.98 -10.53
N ASP A 26 20.15 4.46 -10.52
CA ASP A 26 21.08 4.27 -9.43
C ASP A 26 21.02 5.42 -8.41
N ASN A 27 21.67 5.23 -7.27
CA ASN A 27 21.67 6.20 -6.17
C ASN A 27 22.20 7.60 -6.58
N SER A 28 23.05 7.71 -7.62
CA SER A 28 23.59 9.00 -8.05
C SER A 28 22.54 9.93 -8.67
N LYS A 29 21.47 9.36 -9.20
CA LYS A 29 20.35 10.06 -9.86
C LYS A 29 19.14 10.22 -8.94
N LEU A 30 19.18 9.63 -7.75
CA LEU A 30 18.11 9.75 -6.78
C LEU A 30 18.07 11.18 -6.22
N ASP A 31 16.87 11.66 -5.89
CA ASP A 31 16.68 12.87 -5.14
C ASP A 31 17.57 12.88 -3.88
N HIS A 32 18.22 14.03 -3.61
CA HIS A 32 19.19 14.16 -2.51
C HIS A 32 18.56 13.81 -1.16
N PHE A 33 17.30 14.16 -0.96
CA PHE A 33 16.55 13.86 0.24
C PHE A 33 16.51 12.35 0.53
N TRP A 34 16.15 11.53 -0.46
CA TRP A 34 16.06 10.08 -0.31
C TRP A 34 17.40 9.40 -0.12
N ARG A 35 18.52 10.00 -0.54
CA ARG A 35 19.86 9.43 -0.33
C ARG A 35 20.22 9.25 1.14
N ASN A 36 19.66 10.08 2.01
CA ASN A 36 19.90 9.99 3.45
C ASN A 36 19.20 8.77 4.09
N PHE A 37 18.12 8.29 3.47
CA PHE A 37 17.33 7.14 3.94
C PHE A 37 17.74 5.82 3.33
N ILE A 38 18.43 5.88 2.18
CA ILE A 38 18.69 4.70 1.37
C ILE A 38 20.19 4.40 1.42
N PRO A 39 20.61 3.29 2.05
CA PRO A 39 22.02 2.95 2.13
C PRO A 39 22.61 2.71 0.74
N ASN A 40 23.93 2.90 0.60
CA ASN A 40 24.71 2.69 -0.64
C ASN A 40 24.78 1.21 -1.07
N TYR A 41 23.68 0.51 -1.02
CA TYR A 41 23.52 -0.87 -1.43
C TYR A 41 22.29 -0.97 -2.36
N PRO A 42 22.25 -1.85 -3.36
CA PRO A 42 23.29 -2.82 -3.75
C PRO A 42 24.55 -2.18 -4.32
N LYS A 43 25.64 -2.97 -4.36
CA LYS A 43 26.92 -2.51 -4.94
C LYS A 43 26.70 -1.97 -6.36
N GLY A 44 27.17 -0.76 -6.62
CA GLY A 44 26.90 -0.03 -7.84
C GLY A 44 25.64 0.84 -7.79
N GLY A 45 24.93 0.86 -6.65
CA GLY A 45 23.85 1.82 -6.37
C GLY A 45 22.54 1.61 -7.12
N ASN A 46 22.37 0.51 -7.87
CA ASN A 46 21.12 0.27 -8.60
C ASN A 46 20.00 -0.20 -7.64
N LEU A 47 19.15 0.74 -7.24
CA LEU A 47 18.07 0.54 -6.27
C LEU A 47 16.99 -0.42 -6.77
N TYR A 48 16.77 -0.47 -8.10
CA TYR A 48 15.77 -1.36 -8.69
C TYR A 48 16.03 -2.85 -8.44
N LYS A 49 17.29 -3.21 -8.20
CA LYS A 49 17.70 -4.60 -7.95
C LYS A 49 17.53 -5.04 -6.51
N ARG A 50 17.06 -4.17 -5.63
CA ARG A 50 16.93 -4.46 -4.21
C ARG A 50 15.47 -4.69 -3.83
N LEU A 51 15.18 -5.88 -3.25
CA LEU A 51 13.81 -6.27 -2.89
C LEU A 51 13.31 -5.60 -1.61
N ASP A 52 14.21 -5.26 -0.68
CA ASP A 52 13.91 -4.70 0.64
C ASP A 52 14.02 -3.17 0.72
N MET A 53 14.09 -2.50 -0.43
CA MET A 53 14.16 -1.05 -0.51
C MET A 53 12.78 -0.42 -0.60
N PRO A 54 12.60 0.79 -0.05
CA PRO A 54 11.44 1.61 -0.40
C PRO A 54 11.34 1.75 -1.91
N GLN A 55 10.14 1.63 -2.44
CA GLN A 55 9.90 1.91 -3.84
C GLN A 55 9.81 3.43 -4.02
N ILE A 56 10.64 3.99 -4.87
CA ILE A 56 10.64 5.43 -5.17
C ILE A 56 9.86 5.69 -6.45
N LEU A 57 8.92 6.63 -6.38
CA LEU A 57 8.16 7.13 -7.52
C LEU A 57 8.34 8.65 -7.60
N TYR A 58 8.19 9.20 -8.79
CA TYR A 58 8.33 10.63 -9.02
C TYR A 58 7.42 11.11 -10.16
N ASN A 59 7.10 12.38 -10.12
CA ASN A 59 6.60 13.17 -11.23
C ASN A 59 7.32 14.54 -11.21
N ASP A 60 6.84 15.51 -11.98
CA ASP A 60 7.47 16.82 -12.07
C ASP A 60 7.49 17.61 -10.75
N ASN A 61 6.58 17.31 -9.81
CA ASN A 61 6.38 18.06 -8.58
C ASN A 61 6.78 17.30 -7.31
N PHE A 62 6.72 15.97 -7.33
CA PHE A 62 6.86 15.13 -6.13
C PHE A 62 7.77 13.94 -6.37
N SER A 63 8.48 13.56 -5.32
CA SER A 63 9.07 12.23 -5.18
C SER A 63 8.47 11.54 -3.94
N ILE A 64 8.13 10.27 -4.08
CA ILE A 64 7.43 9.48 -3.05
C ILE A 64 8.24 8.22 -2.77
N ALA A 65 8.49 7.92 -1.50
CA ALA A 65 9.01 6.64 -1.06
C ALA A 65 7.88 5.81 -0.43
N ILE A 66 7.63 4.62 -0.97
CA ILE A 66 6.68 3.67 -0.38
C ILE A 66 7.49 2.65 0.44
N TYR A 67 7.45 2.81 1.76
CA TYR A 67 8.18 1.97 2.71
C TYR A 67 7.32 0.78 3.16
N VAL A 68 7.92 -0.41 3.21
CA VAL A 68 7.28 -1.64 3.72
C VAL A 68 7.74 -1.90 5.14
N GLY A 69 6.79 -1.95 6.07
CA GLY A 69 7.08 -2.04 7.50
C GLY A 69 7.08 -3.45 8.09
N ASN A 70 6.87 -4.49 7.29
CA ASN A 70 6.76 -5.88 7.71
C ASN A 70 5.59 -6.16 8.70
N GLY A 71 4.38 -5.76 8.31
CA GLY A 71 3.15 -6.04 9.07
C GLY A 71 3.13 -5.39 10.45
N GLY A 72 3.04 -6.19 11.50
CA GLY A 72 2.93 -5.71 12.88
C GLY A 72 4.10 -4.88 13.39
N GLU A 73 5.26 -4.95 12.75
CA GLU A 73 6.48 -4.21 13.11
C GLU A 73 6.57 -2.82 12.42
N LEU A 74 5.56 -2.42 11.64
CA LEU A 74 5.60 -1.18 10.86
C LEU A 74 5.88 0.05 11.72
N ILE A 75 5.25 0.18 12.88
CA ILE A 75 5.45 1.33 13.77
C ILE A 75 6.90 1.39 14.24
N GLU A 76 7.43 0.29 14.77
CA GLU A 76 8.80 0.21 15.27
C GLU A 76 9.82 0.50 14.17
N ASN A 77 9.71 -0.23 13.04
CA ASN A 77 10.64 -0.11 11.93
C ASN A 77 10.63 1.30 11.30
N LEU A 78 9.47 1.96 11.24
CA LEU A 78 9.37 3.29 10.67
C LEU A 78 9.77 4.37 11.67
N SER A 79 9.48 4.20 12.96
CA SER A 79 9.94 5.10 14.03
C SER A 79 11.47 5.16 14.07
N ASP A 80 12.16 4.03 13.94
CA ASP A 80 13.62 3.99 13.82
C ASP A 80 14.14 4.81 12.63
N LYS A 81 13.40 4.85 11.53
CA LYS A 81 13.78 5.66 10.37
C LYS A 81 13.51 7.15 10.61
N LEU A 82 12.34 7.48 11.17
CA LEU A 82 11.93 8.87 11.44
C LEU A 82 12.85 9.51 12.49
N SER A 83 13.29 8.78 13.51
CA SER A 83 14.20 9.28 14.54
C SER A 83 15.59 9.68 14.01
N ASN A 84 15.96 9.20 12.84
CA ASN A 84 17.22 9.57 12.16
C ASN A 84 17.08 10.78 11.21
N ILE A 85 15.92 11.43 11.19
CA ILE A 85 15.67 12.60 10.35
C ILE A 85 15.77 13.84 11.23
N ASP A 86 16.74 14.72 10.94
CA ASP A 86 16.97 15.92 11.73
C ASP A 86 15.79 16.91 11.66
N ASP A 87 15.09 16.96 10.52
CA ASP A 87 14.00 17.92 10.29
C ASP A 87 12.85 17.26 9.50
N LEU A 88 11.76 16.92 10.21
CA LEU A 88 10.57 16.33 9.63
C LEU A 88 9.75 17.30 8.76
N SER A 89 9.96 18.61 8.88
CA SER A 89 9.29 19.63 8.04
C SER A 89 9.74 19.55 6.58
N THR A 90 10.81 18.83 6.29
CA THR A 90 11.26 18.53 4.92
C THR A 90 10.33 17.59 4.17
N PHE A 91 9.46 16.84 4.86
CA PHE A 91 8.40 16.09 4.20
C PHE A 91 7.24 17.01 3.80
N PHE A 92 6.79 16.87 2.57
CA PHE A 92 5.51 17.45 2.17
C PHE A 92 4.32 16.74 2.84
N ALA A 93 4.37 15.42 2.89
CA ALA A 93 3.36 14.59 3.50
C ALA A 93 3.92 13.26 4.01
N PHE A 94 3.30 12.75 5.06
CA PHE A 94 3.51 11.43 5.63
C PHE A 94 2.17 10.69 5.70
N ALA A 95 2.10 9.43 5.27
CA ALA A 95 0.87 8.67 5.38
C ALA A 95 1.08 7.19 5.66
N ILE A 96 0.09 6.61 6.34
CA ILE A 96 -0.02 5.16 6.57
C ILE A 96 -1.17 4.62 5.73
N VAL A 97 -0.91 3.49 5.07
CA VAL A 97 -1.94 2.63 4.45
C VAL A 97 -1.79 1.26 5.07
N ALA A 98 -2.83 0.78 5.72
CA ALA A 98 -2.82 -0.45 6.53
C ALA A 98 -4.11 -1.25 6.34
N ASP A 99 -4.07 -2.55 6.61
CA ASP A 99 -5.25 -3.41 6.61
C ASP A 99 -6.07 -3.24 7.90
N THR A 100 -7.39 -3.43 7.82
CA THR A 100 -8.25 -3.50 9.01
C THR A 100 -8.05 -4.82 9.73
N ASP A 101 -7.82 -5.89 8.98
CA ASP A 101 -7.91 -7.27 9.47
C ASP A 101 -9.27 -7.51 10.17
N ASN A 102 -9.24 -7.99 11.42
CA ASN A 102 -10.42 -8.25 12.25
C ASN A 102 -10.80 -7.08 13.17
N ASN A 103 -10.09 -5.94 13.08
CA ASN A 103 -10.36 -4.76 13.89
C ASN A 103 -11.34 -3.83 13.18
N THR A 104 -11.78 -2.79 13.87
CA THR A 104 -12.47 -1.68 13.21
C THR A 104 -11.45 -0.69 12.62
N PRO A 105 -11.80 0.05 11.55
CA PRO A 105 -10.90 1.04 10.97
C PRO A 105 -10.40 2.08 11.99
N ASN A 106 -11.26 2.51 12.93
CA ASN A 106 -10.87 3.49 13.96
C ASN A 106 -9.95 2.90 15.04
N GLU A 107 -10.07 1.61 15.37
CA GLU A 107 -9.08 0.95 16.25
C GLU A 107 -7.71 0.92 15.61
N VAL A 108 -7.63 0.62 14.30
CA VAL A 108 -6.38 0.64 13.54
C VAL A 108 -5.83 2.06 13.44
N ALA A 109 -6.67 3.06 13.14
CA ALA A 109 -6.25 4.46 13.09
C ALA A 109 -5.70 4.94 14.42
N GLY A 110 -6.38 4.62 15.53
CA GLY A 110 -5.92 4.94 16.90
C GLY A 110 -4.56 4.31 17.22
N LYS A 111 -4.33 3.05 16.81
CA LYS A 111 -3.03 2.38 16.97
C LYS A 111 -1.90 3.15 16.26
N TYR A 112 -2.13 3.57 15.01
CA TYR A 112 -1.13 4.32 14.25
C TYR A 112 -0.97 5.75 14.74
N HIS A 113 -2.05 6.40 15.21
CA HIS A 113 -1.94 7.69 15.89
C HIS A 113 -0.99 7.59 17.08
N GLU A 114 -1.21 6.64 17.99
CA GLU A 114 -0.33 6.44 19.15
C GLU A 114 1.12 6.17 18.76
N GLY A 115 1.33 5.46 17.65
CA GLY A 115 2.68 5.15 17.14
C GLY A 115 3.41 6.35 16.54
N PHE A 116 2.69 7.33 15.99
CA PHE A 116 3.33 8.42 15.23
C PHE A 116 3.08 9.83 15.76
N LYS A 117 2.26 10.02 16.80
CA LYS A 117 1.93 11.33 17.39
C LYS A 117 3.13 12.11 17.92
N GLU A 118 4.23 11.42 18.28
CA GLU A 118 5.46 12.06 18.73
C GLU A 118 6.22 12.73 17.57
N TYR A 119 6.08 12.20 16.35
CA TYR A 119 6.66 12.74 15.12
C TYR A 119 5.72 13.74 14.44
N PHE A 120 4.43 13.42 14.41
CA PHE A 120 3.37 14.19 13.76
C PHE A 120 2.20 14.33 14.75
N SER A 121 2.23 15.35 15.61
CA SER A 121 1.22 15.54 16.69
C SER A 121 -0.22 15.65 16.16
N HIS A 122 -0.38 16.02 14.89
CA HIS A 122 -1.64 16.12 14.16
C HIS A 122 -1.97 14.84 13.36
N PHE A 123 -1.24 13.72 13.54
CA PHE A 123 -1.58 12.47 12.87
C PHE A 123 -3.01 12.04 13.20
N PRO A 124 -3.83 11.62 12.20
CA PRO A 124 -5.24 11.31 12.41
C PRO A 124 -5.50 10.26 13.51
N THR A 125 -6.50 10.49 14.37
CA THR A 125 -6.95 9.55 15.41
C THR A 125 -8.04 8.60 14.91
N GLU A 126 -8.69 8.95 13.80
CA GLU A 126 -9.81 8.22 13.22
C GLU A 126 -9.77 8.35 11.69
N VAL A 127 -10.53 7.50 11.01
CA VAL A 127 -10.73 7.57 9.57
C VAL A 127 -12.18 7.92 9.23
N THR A 128 -12.36 8.58 8.09
CA THR A 128 -13.65 8.77 7.44
C THR A 128 -13.75 7.82 6.25
N GLU A 129 -14.91 7.75 5.59
CA GLU A 129 -15.10 6.94 4.38
C GLU A 129 -14.07 7.25 3.26
N SER A 130 -13.55 8.47 3.20
CA SER A 130 -12.54 8.90 2.23
C SER A 130 -11.10 8.83 2.74
N GLY A 131 -10.85 8.16 3.87
CA GLY A 131 -9.59 8.27 4.60
C GLY A 131 -9.54 9.58 5.40
N ASN A 132 -8.41 9.86 6.02
CA ASN A 132 -8.24 11.11 6.76
C ASN A 132 -6.88 11.73 6.44
N VAL A 133 -6.89 13.02 6.11
CA VAL A 133 -5.70 13.83 5.89
C VAL A 133 -5.80 15.08 6.74
N THR A 134 -4.84 15.28 7.62
CA THR A 134 -4.72 16.47 8.47
C THR A 134 -3.65 17.40 7.94
N GLU A 135 -3.93 18.69 7.92
CA GLU A 135 -2.93 19.71 7.61
C GLU A 135 -1.94 19.84 8.77
N GLY A 136 -0.70 20.17 8.43
CA GLY A 136 0.33 20.42 9.43
C GLY A 136 0.09 21.65 10.29
N SER A 137 0.83 21.78 11.39
CA SER A 137 0.88 22.98 12.22
C SER A 137 1.86 24.01 11.66
N PRO A 138 1.84 25.27 12.13
CA PRO A 138 2.84 26.27 11.74
C PRO A 138 4.29 25.87 12.03
N GLU A 139 4.50 24.99 13.02
CA GLU A 139 5.82 24.46 13.39
C GLU A 139 6.22 23.24 12.55
N LEU A 140 5.23 22.51 12.01
CA LEU A 140 5.44 21.32 11.19
C LEU A 140 4.39 21.30 10.07
N GLU A 141 4.72 21.85 8.91
CA GLU A 141 3.82 21.99 7.76
C GLU A 141 3.51 20.66 7.05
N THR A 142 4.21 19.58 7.41
CA THR A 142 4.01 18.23 6.87
C THR A 142 2.58 17.78 7.08
N LYS A 143 1.88 17.41 6.02
CA LYS A 143 0.57 16.76 6.13
C LYS A 143 0.70 15.36 6.70
N ALA A 144 -0.29 14.93 7.47
CA ALA A 144 -0.37 13.55 7.92
C ALA A 144 -1.65 12.88 7.41
N GLY A 145 -1.56 11.63 6.96
CA GLY A 145 -2.70 10.91 6.41
C GLY A 145 -2.77 9.46 6.83
N ILE A 146 -3.99 8.92 6.85
CA ILE A 146 -4.24 7.49 7.07
C ILE A 146 -5.36 7.00 6.17
N TYR A 147 -5.16 5.83 5.60
CA TYR A 147 -6.16 5.08 4.86
C TYR A 147 -6.15 3.63 5.31
N ILE A 148 -7.32 3.09 5.63
CA ILE A 148 -7.46 1.71 6.12
C ILE A 148 -8.16 0.87 5.05
N LEU A 149 -7.45 -0.13 4.55
CA LEU A 149 -7.95 -1.07 3.56
C LEU A 149 -8.97 -2.03 4.19
N PRO A 150 -9.99 -2.47 3.40
CA PRO A 150 -10.15 -2.23 1.97
C PRO A 150 -10.76 -0.86 1.60
N ASP A 151 -11.54 -0.20 2.48
CA ASP A 151 -12.37 0.95 2.12
C ASP A 151 -12.66 1.94 3.27
N ASN A 152 -11.87 1.92 4.35
CA ASN A 152 -12.03 2.69 5.59
C ASN A 152 -13.31 2.37 6.41
N SER A 153 -14.15 1.41 5.99
CA SER A 153 -15.43 1.13 6.65
C SER A 153 -15.61 -0.33 7.07
N GLN A 154 -15.09 -1.26 6.29
CA GLN A 154 -15.26 -2.69 6.50
C GLN A 154 -13.98 -3.34 7.03
N GLN A 155 -14.18 -4.46 7.74
CA GLN A 155 -13.08 -5.38 8.05
C GLN A 155 -12.59 -6.05 6.77
N GLY A 156 -11.29 -6.25 6.67
CA GLY A 156 -10.70 -6.89 5.52
C GLY A 156 -9.23 -6.57 5.35
N VAL A 157 -8.73 -6.96 4.21
CA VAL A 157 -7.34 -6.76 3.78
C VAL A 157 -7.32 -6.25 2.33
N LEU A 158 -6.17 -5.83 1.84
CA LEU A 158 -5.99 -5.44 0.44
C LEU A 158 -6.54 -6.50 -0.53
N ASP A 159 -6.30 -7.79 -0.23
CA ASP A 159 -6.74 -8.88 -1.11
C ASP A 159 -8.26 -8.90 -1.32
N THR A 160 -9.07 -8.39 -0.38
CA THR A 160 -10.51 -8.22 -0.57
C THR A 160 -10.79 -7.25 -1.73
N LEU A 161 -10.14 -6.08 -1.73
CA LEU A 161 -10.28 -5.08 -2.79
C LEU A 161 -9.73 -5.58 -4.13
N ILE A 162 -8.63 -6.30 -4.13
CA ILE A 162 -8.06 -6.88 -5.36
C ILE A 162 -9.01 -7.96 -5.95
N CYS A 163 -9.71 -8.72 -5.11
CA CYS A 163 -10.76 -9.62 -5.61
C CYS A 163 -11.88 -8.87 -6.35
N ASP A 164 -12.34 -7.73 -5.80
CA ASP A 164 -13.37 -6.92 -6.45
C ASP A 164 -12.88 -6.38 -7.81
N CYS A 165 -11.63 -5.95 -7.88
CA CYS A 165 -11.00 -5.57 -9.14
C CYS A 165 -10.95 -6.75 -10.12
N GLY A 166 -10.57 -7.93 -9.63
CA GLY A 166 -10.48 -9.14 -10.44
C GLY A 166 -11.82 -9.59 -11.03
N GLU A 167 -12.92 -9.44 -10.28
CA GLU A 167 -14.27 -9.74 -10.80
C GLU A 167 -14.62 -8.88 -12.01
N LEU A 168 -14.08 -7.66 -12.10
CA LEU A 168 -14.33 -6.78 -13.22
C LEU A 168 -13.43 -7.12 -14.42
N VAL A 169 -12.11 -7.27 -14.21
CA VAL A 169 -11.14 -7.38 -15.32
C VAL A 169 -10.80 -8.83 -15.70
N TYR A 170 -11.03 -9.80 -14.81
CA TYR A 170 -10.71 -11.21 -15.01
C TYR A 170 -11.86 -12.16 -14.60
N PRO A 171 -13.13 -11.87 -14.93
CA PRO A 171 -14.30 -12.59 -14.37
C PRO A 171 -14.22 -14.09 -14.55
N GLU A 172 -13.81 -14.59 -15.72
CA GLU A 172 -13.69 -16.02 -15.97
C GLU A 172 -12.59 -16.70 -15.14
N TYR A 173 -11.47 -16.01 -14.93
CA TYR A 173 -10.37 -16.55 -14.12
C TYR A 173 -10.74 -16.54 -12.64
N MET A 174 -11.39 -15.49 -12.17
CA MET A 174 -11.91 -15.37 -10.81
C MET A 174 -12.93 -16.48 -10.51
N GLN A 175 -13.88 -16.71 -11.41
CA GLN A 175 -14.84 -17.80 -11.28
C GLN A 175 -14.14 -19.16 -11.15
N ARG A 176 -13.21 -19.50 -12.04
CA ARG A 176 -12.46 -20.77 -12.02
C ARG A 176 -11.61 -20.90 -10.76
N ALA A 177 -10.99 -19.83 -10.30
CA ALA A 177 -10.22 -19.81 -9.07
C ALA A 177 -11.12 -20.09 -7.86
N ARG A 178 -12.31 -19.46 -7.76
CA ARG A 178 -13.29 -19.73 -6.71
C ARG A 178 -13.76 -21.20 -6.74
N GLU A 179 -14.14 -21.70 -7.91
CA GLU A 179 -14.56 -23.10 -8.08
C GLU A 179 -13.48 -24.10 -7.65
N TYR A 180 -12.20 -23.76 -7.84
CA TYR A 180 -11.08 -24.56 -7.35
C TYR A 180 -10.93 -24.48 -5.84
N ILE A 181 -10.92 -23.28 -5.29
CA ILE A 181 -10.71 -23.02 -3.86
C ILE A 181 -11.88 -23.56 -3.02
N ASP A 182 -13.11 -23.51 -3.53
CA ASP A 182 -14.31 -24.00 -2.84
C ASP A 182 -14.39 -25.53 -2.74
N LYS A 183 -13.52 -26.27 -3.45
CA LYS A 183 -13.35 -27.71 -3.24
C LYS A 183 -12.69 -28.04 -1.91
N PHE A 184 -12.00 -27.10 -1.29
CA PHE A 184 -11.43 -27.26 0.05
C PHE A 184 -12.48 -26.89 1.09
N SER A 185 -12.98 -27.90 1.80
CA SER A 185 -13.98 -27.72 2.87
C SER A 185 -13.41 -26.89 4.03
N GLU A 186 -14.28 -26.37 4.90
CA GLU A 186 -13.82 -25.69 6.12
C GLU A 186 -12.95 -26.63 6.99
N GLU A 187 -13.22 -27.92 7.02
CA GLU A 187 -12.39 -28.89 7.74
C GLU A 187 -11.00 -28.99 7.12
N ASP A 188 -10.89 -28.96 5.77
CA ASP A 188 -9.59 -28.97 5.09
C ASP A 188 -8.80 -27.70 5.40
N ARG A 189 -9.45 -26.55 5.38
CA ARG A 189 -8.84 -25.24 5.66
C ARG A 189 -8.32 -25.11 7.11
N LYS A 190 -8.97 -25.78 8.06
CA LYS A 190 -8.55 -25.84 9.49
C LYS A 190 -7.45 -26.87 9.78
N LYS A 191 -7.14 -27.77 8.83
CA LYS A 191 -6.03 -28.72 9.01
C LYS A 191 -4.71 -28.00 9.21
N LYS A 192 -3.84 -28.55 10.09
CA LYS A 192 -2.52 -27.96 10.39
C LYS A 192 -1.68 -27.67 9.15
N SER A 193 -1.88 -28.42 8.05
CA SER A 193 -1.18 -28.24 6.79
C SER A 193 -1.61 -27.00 6.01
N LEU A 194 -2.84 -26.53 6.18
CA LEU A 194 -3.37 -25.31 5.54
C LEU A 194 -3.46 -24.17 6.55
N ASN A 195 -4.13 -24.41 7.69
CA ASN A 195 -4.27 -23.46 8.82
C ASN A 195 -4.69 -22.06 8.39
N TRP A 196 -5.75 -21.96 7.57
CA TRP A 196 -6.19 -20.69 7.01
C TRP A 196 -6.78 -19.75 8.06
N GLY A 197 -6.31 -18.50 8.00
CA GLY A 197 -6.91 -17.38 8.69
C GLY A 197 -8.14 -16.81 7.95
N PRO A 198 -8.76 -15.75 8.49
CA PRO A 198 -10.03 -15.20 7.97
C PRO A 198 -9.98 -14.73 6.51
N PHE A 199 -8.84 -14.22 6.04
CA PHE A 199 -8.69 -13.62 4.69
C PHE A 199 -7.83 -14.47 3.74
N ASP A 200 -7.44 -15.69 4.12
CA ASP A 200 -6.56 -16.52 3.30
C ASP A 200 -7.27 -17.08 2.06
N GLN A 201 -8.60 -17.13 2.07
CA GLN A 201 -9.36 -17.48 0.88
C GLN A 201 -9.15 -16.46 -0.26
N GLN A 202 -9.23 -15.17 0.03
CA GLN A 202 -9.01 -14.10 -0.95
C GLN A 202 -7.59 -14.18 -1.49
N LYS A 203 -6.59 -14.32 -0.62
CA LYS A 203 -5.18 -14.49 -1.01
C LYS A 203 -4.98 -15.71 -1.93
N ALA A 204 -5.63 -16.83 -1.62
CA ALA A 204 -5.55 -18.06 -2.43
C ALA A 204 -6.21 -17.90 -3.80
N ILE A 205 -7.35 -17.20 -3.88
CA ILE A 205 -8.02 -16.88 -5.15
C ILE A 205 -7.10 -16.02 -6.03
N ILE A 206 -6.57 -14.92 -5.49
CA ILE A 206 -5.65 -14.04 -6.22
C ILE A 206 -4.42 -14.80 -6.68
N ALA A 207 -3.80 -15.61 -5.81
CA ALA A 207 -2.64 -16.43 -6.16
C ALA A 207 -2.93 -17.41 -7.29
N THR A 208 -4.12 -17.99 -7.29
CA THR A 208 -4.57 -18.90 -8.36
C THR A 208 -4.69 -18.18 -9.69
N VAL A 209 -5.34 -17.01 -9.71
CA VAL A 209 -5.47 -16.18 -10.91
C VAL A 209 -4.09 -15.68 -11.36
N ALA A 210 -3.28 -15.16 -10.44
CA ALA A 210 -1.92 -14.67 -10.73
C ALA A 210 -1.05 -15.74 -11.39
N SER A 211 -1.14 -16.99 -10.93
CA SER A 211 -0.39 -18.11 -11.50
C SER A 211 -0.78 -18.45 -12.95
N VAL A 212 -2.00 -18.09 -13.36
CA VAL A 212 -2.47 -18.24 -14.75
C VAL A 212 -2.07 -17.06 -15.60
N LEU A 213 -2.18 -15.83 -15.07
CA LEU A 213 -1.80 -14.61 -15.78
C LEU A 213 -0.29 -14.57 -16.06
N GLN A 214 0.51 -14.86 -15.05
CA GLN A 214 1.98 -14.87 -15.15
C GLN A 214 2.57 -16.09 -14.40
N PRO A 215 2.71 -17.24 -15.07
CA PRO A 215 3.26 -18.44 -14.44
C PRO A 215 4.63 -18.21 -13.83
N GLY A 216 4.78 -18.48 -12.53
CA GLY A 216 6.02 -18.28 -11.77
C GLY A 216 6.21 -16.89 -11.17
N ALA A 217 5.34 -15.93 -11.46
CA ALA A 217 5.34 -14.64 -10.79
C ALA A 217 4.65 -14.71 -9.41
N THR A 218 4.99 -13.78 -8.52
CA THR A 218 4.30 -13.60 -7.23
C THR A 218 3.07 -12.69 -7.41
N ASN A 219 2.12 -12.74 -6.45
CA ASN A 219 0.98 -11.82 -6.43
C ASN A 219 1.43 -10.34 -6.49
N THR A 220 2.50 -9.99 -5.78
CA THR A 220 3.10 -8.64 -5.83
C THR A 220 3.42 -8.20 -7.26
N VAL A 221 4.01 -9.09 -8.06
CA VAL A 221 4.37 -8.79 -9.45
C VAL A 221 3.13 -8.60 -10.30
N THR A 222 2.13 -9.48 -10.18
CA THR A 222 0.91 -9.38 -10.99
C THR A 222 0.07 -8.16 -10.60
N ILE A 223 -0.07 -7.83 -9.31
CA ILE A 223 -0.74 -6.59 -8.87
C ILE A 223 -0.05 -5.36 -9.46
N LYS A 224 1.27 -5.38 -9.52
CA LYS A 224 2.07 -4.28 -10.07
C LYS A 224 1.98 -4.16 -11.60
N CYS A 225 1.91 -5.26 -12.32
CA CYS A 225 2.12 -5.31 -13.78
C CYS A 225 0.85 -5.54 -14.59
N ASP A 226 -0.10 -6.34 -14.06
CA ASP A 226 -1.32 -6.70 -14.77
C ASP A 226 -2.45 -5.68 -14.52
N ASP A 227 -3.64 -5.94 -15.07
CA ASP A 227 -4.73 -4.97 -15.09
C ASP A 227 -5.64 -4.99 -13.84
N TRP A 228 -5.20 -5.65 -12.75
CA TRP A 228 -5.89 -5.55 -11.46
C TRP A 228 -6.22 -4.11 -11.08
N ILE A 229 -5.29 -3.20 -11.36
CA ILE A 229 -5.47 -1.76 -11.23
C ILE A 229 -5.29 -1.14 -12.62
N SER A 230 -6.37 -0.61 -13.16
CA SER A 230 -6.48 -0.05 -14.50
C SER A 230 -7.46 1.13 -14.51
N LEU A 231 -7.66 1.76 -15.67
CA LEU A 231 -8.68 2.80 -15.82
C LEU A 231 -10.10 2.25 -15.63
N GLU A 232 -10.32 0.98 -15.94
CA GLU A 232 -11.60 0.31 -15.76
C GLU A 232 -11.91 0.10 -14.28
N THR A 233 -10.95 -0.44 -13.51
CA THR A 233 -11.10 -0.66 -12.07
C THR A 233 -11.08 0.64 -11.25
N ALA A 234 -10.63 1.76 -11.83
CA ALA A 234 -10.65 3.07 -11.19
C ALA A 234 -12.07 3.55 -10.80
N GLU A 235 -13.11 3.01 -11.46
CA GLU A 235 -14.51 3.31 -11.14
C GLU A 235 -15.06 2.52 -9.95
N ILE A 236 -14.34 1.52 -9.45
CA ILE A 236 -14.70 0.80 -8.22
C ILE A 236 -14.66 1.81 -7.06
N PRO A 237 -15.72 1.91 -6.23
CA PRO A 237 -15.82 2.94 -5.19
C PRO A 237 -14.59 3.01 -4.28
N ALA A 238 -14.09 1.87 -3.80
CA ALA A 238 -12.92 1.84 -2.92
C ALA A 238 -11.63 2.30 -3.64
N ILE A 239 -11.42 1.95 -4.93
CA ILE A 239 -10.29 2.45 -5.72
C ILE A 239 -10.40 3.96 -5.94
N LYS A 240 -11.59 4.45 -6.26
CA LYS A 240 -11.84 5.88 -6.43
C LYS A 240 -11.56 6.64 -5.15
N THR A 241 -12.09 6.18 -4.02
CA THR A 241 -11.89 6.79 -2.71
C THR A 241 -10.41 6.81 -2.31
N PHE A 242 -9.69 5.70 -2.53
CA PHE A 242 -8.25 5.64 -2.28
C PHE A 242 -7.46 6.62 -3.18
N THR A 243 -7.85 6.71 -4.44
CA THR A 243 -7.24 7.66 -5.39
C THR A 243 -7.47 9.11 -4.96
N GLU A 244 -8.69 9.44 -4.48
CA GLU A 244 -9.03 10.76 -3.94
C GLU A 244 -8.25 11.07 -2.65
N PHE A 245 -8.09 10.08 -1.76
CA PHE A 245 -7.22 10.22 -0.58
C PHE A 245 -5.80 10.64 -0.97
N LEU A 246 -5.20 9.95 -1.95
CA LEU A 246 -3.84 10.30 -2.44
C LEU A 246 -3.80 11.68 -3.10
N ARG A 247 -4.85 12.08 -3.83
CA ARG A 247 -4.95 13.44 -4.40
C ARG A 247 -4.98 14.50 -3.30
N ASN A 248 -5.78 14.29 -2.26
CA ASN A 248 -5.88 15.21 -1.13
C ASN A 248 -4.56 15.31 -0.37
N LEU A 249 -3.92 14.16 -0.10
CA LEU A 249 -2.63 14.09 0.58
C LEU A 249 -1.56 14.90 -0.17
N LEU A 250 -1.50 14.75 -1.49
CA LEU A 250 -0.47 15.34 -2.36
C LEU A 250 -0.91 16.68 -2.99
N LYS A 251 -2.11 17.20 -2.69
CA LYS A 251 -2.68 18.42 -3.32
C LYS A 251 -2.63 18.38 -4.86
N LEU A 252 -2.95 17.20 -5.45
CA LEU A 252 -2.99 17.06 -6.89
C LEU A 252 -4.31 17.61 -7.44
N GLU A 253 -4.23 18.44 -8.49
CA GLU A 253 -5.42 18.96 -9.17
C GLU A 253 -6.23 17.81 -9.81
N THR A 254 -7.57 17.93 -9.75
CA THR A 254 -8.46 17.03 -10.47
C THR A 254 -8.40 17.41 -11.94
N LYS A 255 -7.88 16.53 -12.77
CA LYS A 255 -7.88 16.70 -14.24
C LYS A 255 -9.21 16.36 -14.82
#